data_dcae6acbe9fc23fcf91f0da7c9b65efc
#
_entry.id   dcae6acbe9fc23fcf91f0da7c9b65efc
#
_cell.length_a   1.000
_cell.length_b   1.000
_cell.length_c   1.000
_cell.angle_alpha   90.00
_cell.angle_beta   90.00
_cell.angle_gamma   90.00
#
_symmetry.space_group_name_H-M   'P 1'
#
loop_
_entity.id
_entity.type
_entity.pdbx_description
1 polymer ?
#
loop_
_entity_poly.entity_id
_entity_poly.type
_entity_poly.pdbx_seq_one_letter_code
_entity_poly.pdbx_strand_id
1 'polypeptide(L)'
;MTYPSFSAGDILTAADMNAVGLWLVKTQTVGTAVSSVTVTGAFSSTYDNYLITVSGGVAASSEYLYVQLGSATSNYRYSYVYGNLGSTVNTAGSTTGSSFVYAGWANTSMLSAEVFIGNPFATKMTTCRAFAGKSGNEAGMFSGVQIDSTSFTSFILGIGAGTMTGGTIRVYGYRN
;
A
#
# COMPACT_ATOMS: atom_id res chain seq x y z
N MET A 1 1.22 -19.89 18.19
CA MET A 1 2.52 -19.42 17.68
C MET A 1 3.42 -19.16 18.87
N THR A 2 4.54 -19.86 18.98
CA THR A 2 5.54 -19.63 20.06
C THR A 2 6.54 -18.61 19.49
N TYR A 3 6.72 -17.50 20.18
CA TYR A 3 7.81 -16.57 19.85
C TYR A 3 9.15 -17.25 20.16
N PRO A 4 10.16 -17.09 19.29
CA PRO A 4 11.49 -17.58 19.63
C PRO A 4 11.95 -16.93 20.94
N SER A 5 12.34 -17.76 21.90
CA SER A 5 12.90 -17.34 23.19
C SER A 5 14.39 -17.66 23.15
N PHE A 6 15.24 -16.65 23.26
CA PHE A 6 16.68 -16.80 23.21
C PHE A 6 17.27 -16.67 24.61
N SER A 7 18.19 -17.56 24.96
CA SER A 7 18.97 -17.51 26.17
C SER A 7 20.44 -17.17 25.85
N ALA A 8 21.19 -16.73 26.85
CA ALA A 8 22.60 -16.45 26.64
C ALA A 8 23.37 -17.73 26.22
N GLY A 9 23.99 -17.68 25.04
CA GLY A 9 24.70 -18.81 24.43
C GLY A 9 23.93 -19.55 23.34
N ASP A 10 22.67 -19.20 23.07
CA ASP A 10 21.92 -19.78 21.96
C ASP A 10 22.50 -19.33 20.60
N ILE A 11 22.52 -20.27 19.67
CA ILE A 11 22.92 -19.99 18.29
C ILE A 11 21.66 -19.58 17.51
N LEU A 12 21.64 -18.36 16.99
CA LEU A 12 20.59 -17.88 16.13
C LEU A 12 20.61 -18.65 14.81
N THR A 13 19.59 -19.45 14.56
CA THR A 13 19.47 -20.22 13.32
C THR A 13 18.78 -19.41 12.23
N ALA A 14 18.92 -19.82 10.95
CA ALA A 14 18.17 -19.24 9.85
C ALA A 14 16.65 -19.38 10.06
N ALA A 15 16.20 -20.46 10.73
CA ALA A 15 14.78 -20.67 11.05
C ALA A 15 14.28 -19.61 12.06
N ASP A 16 15.07 -19.30 13.08
CA ASP A 16 14.73 -18.27 14.06
C ASP A 16 14.67 -16.89 13.42
N MET A 17 15.66 -16.57 12.60
CA MET A 17 15.68 -15.33 11.82
C MET A 17 14.47 -15.22 10.90
N ASN A 18 14.07 -16.33 10.28
CA ASN A 18 12.90 -16.39 9.41
C ASN A 18 11.55 -16.37 10.16
N ALA A 19 11.53 -16.56 11.47
CA ALA A 19 10.32 -16.59 12.27
C ALA A 19 9.83 -15.20 12.69
N VAL A 20 10.63 -14.14 12.54
CA VAL A 20 10.30 -12.79 12.99
C VAL A 20 10.48 -11.76 11.89
N GLY A 21 9.63 -10.73 11.89
CA GLY A 21 9.86 -9.50 11.17
C GLY A 21 9.00 -9.27 9.93
N LEU A 22 9.44 -8.28 9.21
CA LEU A 22 8.88 -7.76 7.96
C LEU A 22 9.80 -8.17 6.82
N TRP A 23 9.31 -8.97 5.88
CA TRP A 23 10.12 -9.56 4.82
C TRP A 23 9.92 -8.86 3.49
N LEU A 24 10.98 -8.43 2.84
CA LEU A 24 10.94 -7.87 1.50
C LEU A 24 10.52 -8.95 0.50
N VAL A 25 9.32 -8.84 -0.03
CA VAL A 25 8.72 -9.77 -1.01
C VAL A 25 9.04 -9.33 -2.43
N LYS A 26 8.94 -8.02 -2.70
CA LYS A 26 9.07 -7.47 -4.04
C LYS A 26 9.65 -6.07 -4.02
N THR A 27 10.48 -5.77 -5.00
CA THR A 27 10.92 -4.41 -5.34
C THR A 27 10.58 -4.17 -6.81
N GLN A 28 10.02 -2.99 -7.10
CA GLN A 28 9.65 -2.56 -8.45
C GLN A 28 9.98 -1.08 -8.62
N THR A 29 10.64 -0.71 -9.70
CA THR A 29 10.80 0.70 -10.07
C THR A 29 9.52 1.25 -10.66
N VAL A 30 9.24 2.53 -10.41
CA VAL A 30 8.07 3.20 -10.98
C VAL A 30 8.23 3.40 -12.48
N GLY A 31 9.39 3.84 -12.94
CA GLY A 31 9.64 4.11 -14.36
C GLY A 31 9.71 5.60 -14.66
N THR A 32 9.53 5.97 -15.93
CA THR A 32 9.62 7.36 -16.41
C THR A 32 8.33 7.73 -17.13
N ALA A 33 7.69 8.81 -16.68
CA ALA A 33 6.45 9.38 -17.25
C ALA A 33 5.31 8.34 -17.40
N VAL A 34 5.11 7.50 -16.37
CA VAL A 34 4.06 6.48 -16.35
C VAL A 34 2.87 6.93 -15.52
N SER A 35 1.64 6.63 -15.95
CA SER A 35 0.41 6.89 -15.18
C SER A 35 0.12 5.80 -14.16
N SER A 36 0.68 4.60 -14.35
CA SER A 36 0.53 3.49 -13.41
C SER A 36 1.64 2.46 -13.59
N VAL A 37 1.82 1.63 -12.56
CA VAL A 37 2.77 0.51 -12.53
C VAL A 37 2.08 -0.73 -12.00
N THR A 38 2.14 -1.82 -12.75
CA THR A 38 1.66 -3.13 -12.30
C THR A 38 2.78 -3.85 -11.56
N VAL A 39 2.51 -4.24 -10.31
CA VAL A 39 3.42 -5.02 -9.46
C VAL A 39 2.91 -6.45 -9.39
N THR A 40 3.54 -7.34 -10.15
CA THR A 40 3.19 -8.77 -10.20
C THR A 40 3.94 -9.57 -9.14
N GLY A 41 3.36 -10.68 -8.65
CA GLY A 41 3.96 -11.52 -7.62
C GLY A 41 4.12 -10.80 -6.28
N ALA A 42 3.22 -9.84 -6.00
CA ALA A 42 3.23 -9.06 -4.77
C ALA A 42 2.64 -9.81 -3.57
N PHE A 43 1.65 -10.67 -3.82
CA PHE A 43 0.89 -11.39 -2.79
C PHE A 43 0.91 -12.90 -3.05
N SER A 44 0.98 -13.67 -1.97
CA SER A 44 0.98 -15.14 -2.00
C SER A 44 0.36 -15.69 -0.70
N SER A 45 0.22 -17.00 -0.62
CA SER A 45 -0.25 -17.69 0.61
C SER A 45 0.74 -17.65 1.77
N THR A 46 1.95 -17.11 1.57
CA THR A 46 3.00 -17.07 2.60
C THR A 46 2.68 -16.04 3.70
N TYR A 47 1.97 -14.98 3.35
CA TYR A 47 1.66 -13.89 4.27
C TYR A 47 0.19 -13.48 4.16
N ASP A 48 -0.44 -13.19 5.29
CA ASP A 48 -1.81 -12.65 5.34
C ASP A 48 -1.81 -11.13 5.23
N ASN A 49 -0.74 -10.47 5.67
CA ASN A 49 -0.66 -9.03 5.76
C ASN A 49 0.58 -8.49 5.04
N TYR A 50 0.42 -7.36 4.38
CA TYR A 50 1.48 -6.73 3.60
C TYR A 50 1.57 -5.23 3.89
N LEU A 51 2.80 -4.72 3.84
CA LEU A 51 3.10 -3.30 3.79
C LEU A 51 3.66 -2.97 2.39
N ILE A 52 3.06 -2.01 1.72
CA ILE A 52 3.56 -1.44 0.47
C ILE A 52 4.09 -0.05 0.78
N THR A 53 5.35 0.19 0.46
CA THR A 53 5.95 1.52 0.56
C THR A 53 6.35 2.03 -0.82
N VAL A 54 6.13 3.33 -1.03
CA VAL A 54 6.60 4.02 -2.24
C VAL A 54 7.44 5.21 -1.81
N SER A 55 8.65 5.30 -2.33
CA SER A 55 9.58 6.37 -1.95
C SER A 55 10.51 6.75 -3.10
N GLY A 56 11.00 8.00 -3.07
CA GLY A 56 11.79 8.58 -4.15
C GLY A 56 10.93 8.84 -5.39
N GLY A 57 11.46 9.56 -6.34
CA GLY A 57 10.71 9.97 -7.53
C GLY A 57 9.79 11.16 -7.31
N VAL A 58 9.09 11.54 -8.37
CA VAL A 58 8.24 12.74 -8.45
C VAL A 58 7.03 12.48 -9.34
N ALA A 59 6.04 13.37 -9.30
CA ALA A 59 4.92 13.41 -10.25
C ALA A 59 4.90 14.73 -11.02
N ALA A 60 4.20 14.73 -12.15
CA ALA A 60 4.03 15.92 -12.98
C ALA A 60 3.15 16.99 -12.30
N SER A 61 2.27 16.58 -11.39
CA SER A 61 1.33 17.44 -10.64
C SER A 61 1.07 16.88 -9.24
N SER A 62 0.42 17.68 -8.40
CA SER A 62 0.01 17.26 -7.06
C SER A 62 -1.27 16.45 -7.15
N GLU A 63 -1.18 15.13 -6.89
CA GLU A 63 -2.27 14.18 -7.04
C GLU A 63 -2.20 13.07 -6.00
N TYR A 64 -3.33 12.43 -5.75
CA TYR A 64 -3.38 11.22 -4.94
C TYR A 64 -2.80 10.02 -5.69
N LEU A 65 -2.25 9.09 -4.94
CA LEU A 65 -1.93 7.75 -5.42
C LEU A 65 -3.09 6.80 -5.10
N TYR A 66 -3.33 5.84 -5.98
CA TYR A 66 -4.31 4.79 -5.75
C TYR A 66 -3.70 3.40 -5.87
N VAL A 67 -4.32 2.44 -5.19
CA VAL A 67 -4.00 1.01 -5.30
C VAL A 67 -5.22 0.25 -5.81
N GLN A 68 -5.05 -0.48 -6.90
CA GLN A 68 -6.04 -1.39 -7.47
C GLN A 68 -5.53 -2.82 -7.39
N LEU A 69 -6.31 -3.72 -6.83
CA LEU A 69 -5.94 -5.12 -6.64
C LEU A 69 -6.18 -5.92 -7.92
N GLY A 70 -5.12 -6.51 -8.46
CA GLY A 70 -5.19 -7.28 -9.70
C GLY A 70 -5.87 -6.51 -10.83
N SER A 71 -6.89 -7.10 -11.43
CA SER A 71 -7.75 -6.49 -12.45
C SER A 71 -9.11 -6.02 -11.93
N ALA A 72 -9.34 -6.01 -10.60
CA ALA A 72 -10.61 -5.62 -10.02
C ALA A 72 -10.85 -4.11 -10.19
N THR A 73 -11.95 -3.74 -10.84
CA THR A 73 -12.33 -2.34 -11.13
C THR A 73 -13.65 -1.93 -10.46
N SER A 74 -14.09 -2.68 -9.46
CA SER A 74 -15.34 -2.42 -8.73
C SER A 74 -15.25 -2.94 -7.30
N ASN A 75 -16.29 -2.65 -6.52
CA ASN A 75 -16.47 -3.19 -5.17
C ASN A 75 -15.45 -2.70 -4.14
N TYR A 76 -14.81 -1.56 -4.38
CA TYR A 76 -14.02 -0.87 -3.38
C TYR A 76 -14.90 0.07 -2.57
N ARG A 77 -14.83 -0.05 -1.25
CA ARG A 77 -15.53 0.81 -0.30
C ARG A 77 -14.50 1.40 0.64
N TYR A 78 -14.47 2.72 0.77
CA TYR A 78 -13.47 3.38 1.58
C TYR A 78 -13.94 4.73 2.11
N SER A 79 -13.26 5.16 3.17
CA SER A 79 -13.34 6.49 3.74
C SER A 79 -11.95 7.07 3.91
N TYR A 80 -11.80 8.35 3.62
CA TYR A 80 -10.62 9.16 3.89
C TYR A 80 -11.03 10.32 4.78
N VAL A 81 -10.42 10.42 5.95
CA VAL A 81 -10.60 11.52 6.89
C VAL A 81 -9.31 12.33 6.90
N TYR A 82 -9.38 13.62 6.62
CA TYR A 82 -8.19 14.47 6.51
C TYR A 82 -8.43 15.85 7.12
N GLY A 83 -7.38 16.43 7.68
CA GLY A 83 -7.34 17.79 8.17
C GLY A 83 -6.60 18.69 7.20
N ASN A 84 -7.15 19.87 6.91
CA ASN A 84 -6.37 20.97 6.37
C ASN A 84 -5.46 21.48 7.48
N LEU A 85 -4.16 21.57 7.21
CA LEU A 85 -3.19 22.08 8.18
C LEU A 85 -3.57 23.52 8.56
N GLY A 86 -4.34 23.65 9.63
CA GLY A 86 -4.79 24.94 10.15
C GLY A 86 -6.22 25.03 10.66
N SER A 87 -7.22 24.23 10.23
CA SER A 87 -8.55 24.45 10.78
C SER A 87 -9.64 23.40 10.58
N THR A 88 -9.73 22.69 9.46
CA THR A 88 -10.94 21.92 9.14
C THR A 88 -10.66 20.44 8.98
N VAL A 89 -11.51 19.60 9.57
CA VAL A 89 -11.57 18.17 9.30
C VAL A 89 -12.58 17.92 8.19
N ASN A 90 -12.16 17.22 7.16
CA ASN A 90 -12.95 16.88 5.98
C ASN A 90 -13.02 15.38 5.79
N THR A 91 -13.96 14.92 4.98
CA THR A 91 -14.10 13.51 4.61
C THR A 91 -14.27 13.35 3.11
N ALA A 92 -13.75 12.26 2.58
CA ALA A 92 -14.03 11.77 1.24
C ALA A 92 -14.21 10.25 1.30
N GLY A 93 -14.90 9.66 0.33
CA GLY A 93 -15.10 8.23 0.33
C GLY A 93 -15.93 7.75 -0.85
N SER A 94 -16.05 6.44 -0.97
CA SER A 94 -16.88 5.79 -1.98
C SER A 94 -17.42 4.46 -1.45
N THR A 95 -18.61 4.10 -1.91
CA THR A 95 -19.19 2.75 -1.72
C THR A 95 -19.15 1.92 -3.00
N THR A 96 -18.72 2.52 -4.12
CA THR A 96 -18.71 1.93 -5.48
C THR A 96 -17.40 2.24 -6.21
N GLY A 97 -16.30 2.38 -5.47
CA GLY A 97 -15.00 2.72 -6.04
C GLY A 97 -14.43 1.65 -6.97
N SER A 98 -13.55 2.06 -7.86
CA SER A 98 -12.79 1.19 -8.77
C SER A 98 -11.40 0.84 -8.26
N SER A 99 -10.94 1.48 -7.17
CA SER A 99 -9.64 1.29 -6.53
C SER A 99 -9.66 1.88 -5.12
N PHE A 100 -8.63 1.65 -4.34
CA PHE A 100 -8.36 2.37 -3.10
C PHE A 100 -7.71 3.71 -3.44
N VAL A 101 -8.51 4.75 -3.55
CA VAL A 101 -8.06 6.13 -3.78
C VAL A 101 -7.52 6.71 -2.47
N TYR A 102 -6.58 7.65 -2.52
CA TYR A 102 -5.89 8.22 -1.36
C TYR A 102 -4.96 7.23 -0.61
N ALA A 103 -4.43 6.24 -1.34
CA ALA A 103 -3.45 5.31 -0.80
C ALA A 103 -2.06 5.94 -0.57
N GLY A 104 -1.86 7.14 -1.05
CA GLY A 104 -0.65 7.95 -0.91
C GLY A 104 -0.80 9.28 -1.65
N TRP A 105 0.29 10.03 -1.69
CA TRP A 105 0.33 11.32 -2.37
C TRP A 105 1.59 11.48 -3.22
N ALA A 106 1.46 12.25 -4.30
CA ALA A 106 2.52 12.56 -5.23
C ALA A 106 2.48 14.03 -5.63
N ASN A 107 3.64 14.63 -5.86
CA ASN A 107 3.78 15.96 -6.44
C ASN A 107 5.15 16.10 -7.14
N THR A 108 5.48 17.31 -7.56
CA THR A 108 6.75 17.61 -8.25
C THR A 108 8.01 17.43 -7.39
N SER A 109 7.87 17.11 -6.11
CA SER A 109 8.97 16.94 -5.17
C SER A 109 9.00 15.55 -4.52
N MET A 110 7.91 14.78 -4.61
CA MET A 110 7.84 13.47 -3.97
C MET A 110 6.82 12.53 -4.60
N LEU A 111 7.11 11.22 -4.48
CA LEU A 111 6.13 10.13 -4.44
C LEU A 111 6.19 9.50 -3.04
N SER A 112 5.07 9.42 -2.36
CA SER A 112 5.01 8.85 -1.00
C SER A 112 3.74 8.06 -0.79
N ALA A 113 3.89 6.80 -0.41
CA ALA A 113 2.79 5.96 0.06
C ALA A 113 3.30 4.98 1.11
N GLU A 114 2.45 4.73 2.09
CA GLU A 114 2.59 3.68 3.09
C GLU A 114 1.23 3.01 3.25
N VAL A 115 1.08 1.83 2.67
CA VAL A 115 -0.22 1.15 2.50
C VAL A 115 -0.17 -0.22 3.15
N PHE A 116 -1.06 -0.44 4.08
CA PHE A 116 -1.30 -1.72 4.72
C PHE A 116 -2.39 -2.47 3.99
N ILE A 117 -2.11 -3.69 3.53
CA ILE A 117 -3.08 -4.58 2.87
C ILE A 117 -3.22 -5.86 3.69
N GLY A 118 -4.44 -6.17 4.09
CA GLY A 118 -4.74 -7.41 4.81
C GLY A 118 -5.53 -8.39 3.96
N ASN A 119 -5.12 -9.65 3.97
CA ASN A 119 -5.73 -10.79 3.28
C ASN A 119 -5.82 -10.68 1.74
N PRO A 120 -4.87 -10.10 1.00
CA PRO A 120 -5.03 -9.91 -0.45
C PRO A 120 -5.06 -11.22 -1.23
N PHE A 121 -4.37 -12.26 -0.75
CA PHE A 121 -4.33 -13.57 -1.40
C PHE A 121 -5.47 -14.52 -0.96
N ALA A 122 -6.11 -14.23 0.15
CA ALA A 122 -7.21 -15.05 0.63
C ALA A 122 -8.49 -14.83 -0.19
N THR A 123 -9.30 -15.89 -0.34
CA THR A 123 -10.64 -15.82 -0.97
C THR A 123 -11.68 -15.22 -0.02
N LYS A 124 -11.43 -13.99 0.42
CA LYS A 124 -12.28 -13.19 1.31
C LYS A 124 -12.01 -11.71 1.07
N MET A 125 -12.73 -10.84 1.76
CA MET A 125 -12.54 -9.40 1.66
C MET A 125 -11.09 -8.99 1.98
N THR A 126 -10.55 -8.12 1.12
CA THR A 126 -9.23 -7.50 1.34
C THR A 126 -9.42 -6.17 2.05
N THR A 127 -8.67 -5.95 3.13
CA THR A 127 -8.66 -4.66 3.85
C THR A 127 -7.49 -3.80 3.41
N CYS A 128 -7.68 -2.47 3.47
CA CYS A 128 -6.64 -1.50 3.14
C CYS A 128 -6.64 -0.35 4.14
N ARG A 129 -5.45 0.09 4.56
CA ARG A 129 -5.24 1.28 5.38
C ARG A 129 -4.03 2.03 4.86
N ALA A 130 -4.08 3.35 4.89
CA ALA A 130 -2.95 4.20 4.51
C ALA A 130 -2.97 5.52 5.29
N PHE A 131 -1.79 6.12 5.40
CA PHE A 131 -1.65 7.52 5.76
C PHE A 131 -1.24 8.29 4.50
N ALA A 132 -1.94 9.37 4.22
CA ALA A 132 -1.66 10.21 3.08
C ALA A 132 -1.58 11.67 3.48
N GLY A 133 -0.58 12.37 2.98
CA GLY A 133 -0.38 13.79 3.22
C GLY A 133 -0.12 14.52 1.93
N LYS A 134 -0.97 15.48 1.58
CA LYS A 134 -0.78 16.38 0.45
C LYS A 134 0.24 17.45 0.82
N SER A 135 1.18 17.68 -0.05
CA SER A 135 2.21 18.70 0.12
C SER A 135 1.61 20.03 0.61
N GLY A 136 1.95 20.38 1.82
CA GLY A 136 1.72 21.70 2.40
C GLY A 136 0.37 21.96 3.05
N ASN A 137 -0.70 21.21 2.78
CA ASN A 137 -2.04 21.63 3.19
C ASN A 137 -2.92 20.55 3.84
N GLU A 138 -2.70 19.27 3.58
CA GLU A 138 -3.61 18.22 4.04
C GLU A 138 -2.85 17.00 4.55
N ALA A 139 -3.36 16.39 5.61
CA ALA A 139 -2.91 15.08 6.08
C ALA A 139 -4.10 14.29 6.61
N GLY A 140 -4.10 12.98 6.38
CA GLY A 140 -5.23 12.16 6.78
C GLY A 140 -4.99 10.66 6.78
N MET A 141 -6.03 9.95 7.17
CA MET A 141 -6.08 8.50 7.25
C MET A 141 -7.11 7.96 6.26
N PHE A 142 -6.69 6.96 5.53
CA PHE A 142 -7.53 6.18 4.64
C PHE A 142 -7.80 4.80 5.25
N SER A 143 -9.03 4.34 5.13
CA SER A 143 -9.41 2.96 5.45
C SER A 143 -10.45 2.47 4.45
N GLY A 144 -10.29 1.23 3.97
CA GLY A 144 -11.21 0.66 3.00
C GLY A 144 -11.18 -0.85 2.94
N VAL A 145 -12.14 -1.39 2.20
CA VAL A 145 -12.26 -2.81 1.90
C VAL A 145 -12.58 -3.01 0.41
N GLN A 146 -12.00 -4.03 -0.18
CA GLN A 146 -12.46 -4.60 -1.43
C GLN A 146 -13.28 -5.85 -1.07
N ILE A 147 -14.56 -5.86 -1.44
CA ILE A 147 -15.54 -6.80 -0.86
C ILE A 147 -15.69 -8.13 -1.63
N ASP A 148 -15.00 -8.28 -2.76
CA ASP A 148 -15.02 -9.55 -3.48
C ASP A 148 -14.21 -10.62 -2.73
N SER A 149 -14.69 -11.84 -2.78
CA SER A 149 -13.97 -13.00 -2.26
C SER A 149 -13.00 -13.54 -3.31
N THR A 150 -12.11 -12.68 -3.78
CA THR A 150 -11.12 -12.98 -4.85
C THR A 150 -9.72 -12.96 -4.27
N SER A 151 -8.92 -13.95 -4.65
CA SER A 151 -7.49 -14.00 -4.36
C SER A 151 -6.72 -13.15 -5.37
N PHE A 152 -5.93 -12.21 -4.87
CA PHE A 152 -5.07 -11.33 -5.68
C PHE A 152 -3.60 -11.71 -5.51
N THR A 153 -2.84 -11.71 -6.61
CA THR A 153 -1.39 -11.93 -6.63
C THR A 153 -0.60 -10.68 -6.98
N SER A 154 -1.31 -9.63 -7.41
CA SER A 154 -0.74 -8.39 -7.95
C SER A 154 -1.56 -7.18 -7.57
N PHE A 155 -0.98 -6.01 -7.76
CA PHE A 155 -1.71 -4.74 -7.69
C PHE A 155 -1.17 -3.75 -8.72
N ILE A 156 -1.95 -2.71 -8.98
CA ILE A 156 -1.55 -1.54 -9.75
C ILE A 156 -1.41 -0.38 -8.78
N LEU A 157 -0.25 0.27 -8.77
CA LEU A 157 -0.06 1.60 -8.21
C LEU A 157 -0.25 2.62 -9.33
N GLY A 158 -1.17 3.56 -9.16
CA GLY A 158 -1.40 4.61 -10.14
C GLY A 158 -1.58 5.98 -9.50
N ILE A 159 -1.62 7.01 -10.33
CA ILE A 159 -1.82 8.41 -9.97
C ILE A 159 -3.15 8.91 -10.53
N GLY A 160 -3.83 9.80 -9.81
CA GLY A 160 -5.15 10.32 -10.19
C GLY A 160 -5.16 11.08 -11.51
N ALA A 161 -4.12 11.85 -11.79
CA ALA A 161 -3.91 12.52 -13.08
C ALA A 161 -2.42 12.76 -13.33
N GLY A 162 -2.02 12.88 -14.59
CA GLY A 162 -0.63 13.08 -14.99
C GLY A 162 0.21 11.81 -14.93
N THR A 163 1.49 11.97 -14.62
CA THR A 163 2.47 10.87 -14.66
C THR A 163 3.43 10.92 -13.47
N MET A 164 4.02 9.76 -13.18
CA MET A 164 5.07 9.55 -12.18
C MET A 164 6.40 9.28 -12.88
N THR A 165 7.51 9.73 -12.28
CA THR A 165 8.87 9.49 -12.78
C THR A 165 9.80 9.16 -11.62
N GLY A 166 10.51 8.04 -11.75
CA GLY A 166 11.45 7.54 -10.73
C GLY A 166 10.73 7.02 -9.49
N GLY A 167 11.50 6.64 -8.50
CA GLY A 167 11.02 6.05 -7.27
C GLY A 167 10.97 4.53 -7.29
N THR A 168 10.75 3.99 -6.10
CA THR A 168 10.76 2.55 -5.85
C THR A 168 9.56 2.15 -5.02
N ILE A 169 8.86 1.14 -5.49
CA ILE A 169 7.80 0.43 -4.76
C ILE A 169 8.46 -0.77 -4.08
N ARG A 170 8.24 -0.93 -2.78
CA ARG A 170 8.64 -2.12 -2.01
C ARG A 170 7.43 -2.75 -1.37
N VAL A 171 7.34 -4.06 -1.44
CA VAL A 171 6.29 -4.87 -0.82
C VAL A 171 6.93 -5.73 0.25
N TYR A 172 6.42 -5.64 1.45
CA TYR A 172 6.86 -6.44 2.58
C TYR A 172 5.71 -7.30 3.07
N GLY A 173 5.98 -8.57 3.38
CA GLY A 173 5.04 -9.46 4.04
C GLY A 173 5.29 -9.50 5.55
N TYR A 174 4.23 -9.49 6.33
CA TYR A 174 4.30 -9.76 7.77
C TYR A 174 4.19 -11.26 7.98
N ARG A 175 5.13 -11.81 8.71
CA ARG A 175 5.06 -13.22 9.09
C ARG A 175 3.91 -13.45 10.08
N ASN A 176 3.16 -14.52 9.80
CA ASN A 176 2.06 -15.00 10.65
C ASN A 176 2.59 -15.84 11.80
#